data_bc98f72db946bf35701777eca9a4abf7
#
_entry.id   bc98f72db946bf35701777eca9a4abf7
#
_cell.length_a   1.000
_cell.length_b   1.000
_cell.length_c   1.000
_cell.angle_alpha   90.00
_cell.angle_beta   90.00
_cell.angle_gamma   90.00
#
_symmetry.space_group_name_H-M   'P 1'
#
loop_
_entity.id
_entity.type
_entity.pdbx_description
1 polymer ?
#
loop_
_entity_poly.entity_id
_entity_poly.type
_entity_poly.pdbx_seq_one_letter_code
_entity_poly.pdbx_strand_id
1 'polypeptide(L)'
;MYYTPEAASPFDRSETDGFRCVRNLAPLPSATLGEVKRAARDFTKFKPSDDEVFHAYQLLYAYPKAPLNVQEQGLVQETVDWREERVSFDTGYRGERMTTYLFLPKNVKPPYQTVLFFPSARVEFLPGNDGGRALGDMQFFDYILQSGRAVVYPIYEDLYERRVKFSMPGGSQKIELTTDWYKDASRSLDYLATQQDIDNGRLAYLGVSMGSADGVIITTLMQDRLKTAIFLDGGYFLDPPPPGGDAADFAVRMKKPVLMVNGRYDYTFSVEDAQNPLFRMLGTPEADKKHVLLETPHDVTEDRPRLMKEVLDWLDKYLGRVK
;
A
#
# COMPACT_ATOMS: atom_id res chain seq x y z
N MET A 1 -11.12 -18.62 -2.80
CA MET A 1 -11.22 -17.24 -3.31
C MET A 1 -11.00 -17.32 -4.81
N TYR A 2 -12.01 -17.04 -5.63
CA TYR A 2 -11.80 -16.95 -7.08
C TYR A 2 -11.18 -15.57 -7.35
N TYR A 3 -9.89 -15.59 -7.52
CA TYR A 3 -9.17 -14.42 -8.03
C TYR A 3 -9.50 -14.32 -9.52
N THR A 4 -10.25 -13.29 -9.92
CA THR A 4 -10.37 -12.90 -11.33
C THR A 4 -9.43 -11.72 -11.53
N PRO A 5 -8.17 -11.97 -11.93
CA PRO A 5 -7.18 -10.90 -12.12
C PRO A 5 -7.49 -9.98 -13.31
N GLU A 6 -8.60 -10.22 -14.01
CA GLU A 6 -8.89 -9.64 -15.32
C GLU A 6 -10.31 -9.04 -15.40
N ALA A 7 -10.73 -8.33 -14.34
CA ALA A 7 -11.91 -7.49 -14.50
C ALA A 7 -11.50 -6.28 -15.37
N ALA A 8 -11.85 -6.32 -16.63
CA ALA A 8 -11.67 -5.21 -17.54
C ALA A 8 -12.73 -4.13 -17.31
N SER A 9 -12.44 -2.90 -17.72
CA SER A 9 -13.43 -1.83 -17.81
C SER A 9 -14.64 -2.31 -18.63
N PRO A 10 -15.89 -1.97 -18.24
CA PRO A 10 -17.07 -2.30 -19.03
C PRO A 10 -17.06 -1.63 -20.43
N PHE A 11 -16.14 -0.70 -20.65
CA PHE A 11 -15.90 -0.05 -21.94
C PHE A 11 -14.76 -0.70 -22.75
N ASP A 12 -14.07 -1.68 -22.18
CA ASP A 12 -13.07 -2.44 -22.92
C ASP A 12 -13.70 -3.08 -24.17
N ARG A 13 -12.97 -3.02 -25.28
CA ARG A 13 -13.36 -3.57 -26.59
C ARG A 13 -12.20 -4.36 -27.20
N SER A 14 -11.37 -4.92 -26.35
CA SER A 14 -10.24 -5.74 -26.75
C SER A 14 -10.72 -6.94 -27.57
N GLU A 15 -9.97 -7.30 -28.61
CA GLU A 15 -10.26 -8.47 -29.45
C GLU A 15 -10.10 -9.80 -28.69
N THR A 16 -9.49 -9.76 -27.50
CA THR A 16 -9.30 -10.92 -26.63
C THR A 16 -10.49 -11.18 -25.73
N ASP A 17 -11.42 -10.21 -25.60
CA ASP A 17 -12.60 -10.35 -24.78
C ASP A 17 -13.68 -11.15 -25.51
N GLY A 18 -14.20 -12.16 -24.86
CA GLY A 18 -15.22 -13.02 -25.37
C GLY A 18 -16.15 -13.57 -24.30
N PHE A 19 -17.26 -14.11 -24.74
CA PHE A 19 -18.18 -14.81 -23.84
C PHE A 19 -18.50 -16.20 -24.39
N ARG A 20 -18.80 -17.13 -23.48
CA ARG A 20 -19.28 -18.46 -23.84
C ARG A 20 -20.70 -18.62 -23.32
N CYS A 21 -21.59 -19.04 -24.21
CA CYS A 21 -22.94 -19.45 -23.84
C CYS A 21 -22.95 -20.93 -23.46
N VAL A 22 -23.64 -21.26 -22.39
CA VAL A 22 -23.88 -22.64 -21.94
C VAL A 22 -25.37 -22.92 -22.08
N ARG A 23 -25.71 -24.06 -22.69
CA ARG A 23 -27.08 -24.59 -22.69
C ARG A 23 -27.17 -25.71 -21.68
N ASN A 24 -27.94 -25.50 -20.62
CA ASN A 24 -28.21 -26.56 -19.68
C ASN A 24 -29.06 -27.65 -20.30
N LEU A 25 -28.70 -28.92 -20.16
CA LEU A 25 -29.42 -30.07 -20.69
C LEU A 25 -30.66 -30.44 -19.82
N ALA A 26 -30.74 -29.92 -18.60
CA ALA A 26 -31.85 -30.06 -17.68
C ALA A 26 -32.14 -28.71 -16.98
N PRO A 27 -33.35 -28.50 -16.48
CA PRO A 27 -33.66 -27.32 -15.65
C PRO A 27 -32.71 -27.23 -14.46
N LEU A 28 -32.16 -26.04 -14.23
CA LEU A 28 -31.33 -25.80 -13.05
C LEU A 28 -32.23 -25.77 -11.80
N PRO A 29 -31.74 -26.27 -10.65
CA PRO A 29 -32.39 -26.03 -9.36
C PRO A 29 -32.62 -24.54 -9.13
N SER A 30 -33.78 -24.16 -8.57
CA SER A 30 -34.08 -22.73 -8.31
C SER A 30 -33.05 -22.04 -7.46
N ALA A 31 -32.38 -22.76 -6.56
CA ALA A 31 -31.26 -22.21 -5.76
C ALA A 31 -30.03 -21.76 -6.55
N THR A 32 -29.85 -22.31 -7.78
CA THR A 32 -28.73 -21.92 -8.64
C THR A 32 -29.07 -20.76 -9.57
N LEU A 33 -30.31 -20.32 -9.61
CA LEU A 33 -30.81 -19.19 -10.39
C LEU A 33 -30.84 -17.88 -9.57
N GLY A 34 -30.57 -17.96 -8.27
CA GLY A 34 -30.50 -16.81 -7.39
C GLY A 34 -29.22 -16.01 -7.58
N GLU A 35 -29.27 -14.75 -7.22
CA GLU A 35 -28.10 -13.88 -7.14
C GLU A 35 -27.06 -14.48 -6.19
N VAL A 36 -25.81 -14.55 -6.63
CA VAL A 36 -24.70 -14.94 -5.76
C VAL A 36 -24.40 -13.76 -4.83
N LYS A 37 -24.92 -13.82 -3.60
CA LYS A 37 -24.63 -12.81 -2.59
C LYS A 37 -23.22 -13.04 -2.04
N ARG A 38 -22.34 -12.09 -2.26
CA ARG A 38 -21.06 -12.05 -1.58
C ARG A 38 -21.33 -11.69 -0.11
N ALA A 39 -20.77 -12.46 0.82
CA ALA A 39 -20.81 -12.08 2.23
C ALA A 39 -19.95 -10.83 2.39
N ALA A 40 -20.59 -9.70 2.62
CA ALA A 40 -19.91 -8.44 2.91
C ALA A 40 -19.95 -8.19 4.42
N ARG A 41 -18.87 -7.64 4.95
CA ARG A 41 -18.81 -7.19 6.34
C ARG A 41 -19.64 -5.91 6.50
N ASP A 42 -20.54 -5.90 7.45
CA ASP A 42 -21.36 -4.71 7.77
C ASP A 42 -20.59 -3.75 8.68
N PHE A 43 -19.86 -2.82 8.09
CA PHE A 43 -19.10 -1.82 8.84
C PHE A 43 -19.97 -0.79 9.56
N THR A 44 -21.30 -0.73 9.29
CA THR A 44 -22.21 0.16 10.04
C THR A 44 -22.41 -0.32 11.47
N LYS A 45 -22.19 -1.61 11.72
CA LYS A 45 -22.26 -2.24 13.05
C LYS A 45 -20.90 -2.37 13.73
N PHE A 46 -19.83 -2.00 13.04
CA PHE A 46 -18.49 -2.07 13.60
C PHE A 46 -18.35 -1.11 14.79
N LYS A 47 -17.83 -1.64 15.88
CA LYS A 47 -17.48 -0.85 17.07
C LYS A 47 -15.97 -0.91 17.25
N PRO A 48 -15.28 0.22 17.13
CA PRO A 48 -13.85 0.27 17.40
C PRO A 48 -13.55 -0.19 18.83
N SER A 49 -12.40 -0.82 18.99
CA SER A 49 -11.85 -1.12 20.32
C SER A 49 -11.75 0.16 21.17
N ASP A 50 -11.90 0.04 22.47
CA ASP A 50 -11.59 1.16 23.37
C ASP A 50 -10.08 1.46 23.40
N ASP A 51 -9.70 2.52 24.09
CA ASP A 51 -8.31 2.98 24.07
C ASP A 51 -7.36 2.03 24.82
N GLU A 52 -7.84 1.31 25.83
CA GLU A 52 -7.04 0.33 26.57
C GLU A 52 -6.71 -0.88 25.69
N VAL A 53 -7.72 -1.44 25.02
CA VAL A 53 -7.57 -2.53 24.06
C VAL A 53 -6.72 -2.09 22.88
N PHE A 54 -6.93 -0.89 22.35
CA PHE A 54 -6.13 -0.35 21.27
C PHE A 54 -4.66 -0.18 21.66
N HIS A 55 -4.39 0.27 22.89
CA HIS A 55 -3.03 0.35 23.39
C HIS A 55 -2.36 -1.03 23.42
N ALA A 56 -3.09 -2.08 23.84
CA ALA A 56 -2.57 -3.45 23.76
C ALA A 56 -2.26 -3.87 22.32
N TYR A 57 -3.09 -3.47 21.33
CA TYR A 57 -2.78 -3.70 19.92
C TYR A 57 -1.51 -2.99 19.48
N GLN A 58 -1.29 -1.73 19.88
CA GLN A 58 -0.06 -1.00 19.56
C GLN A 58 1.21 -1.71 20.06
N LEU A 59 1.12 -2.39 21.22
CA LEU A 59 2.25 -3.14 21.78
C LEU A 59 2.68 -4.33 20.89
N LEU A 60 1.77 -4.91 20.10
CA LEU A 60 2.14 -5.96 19.14
C LEU A 60 3.13 -5.46 18.09
N TYR A 61 3.03 -4.19 17.74
CA TYR A 61 3.86 -3.53 16.72
C TYR A 61 5.14 -2.91 17.27
N ALA A 62 5.33 -2.95 18.60
CA ALA A 62 6.54 -2.40 19.21
C ALA A 62 7.80 -3.13 18.72
N TYR A 63 8.87 -2.37 18.52
CA TYR A 63 10.18 -2.90 18.16
C TYR A 63 11.28 -2.19 18.94
N PRO A 64 12.38 -2.89 19.25
CA PRO A 64 13.49 -2.27 19.96
C PRO A 64 14.21 -1.27 19.07
N LYS A 65 14.60 -0.13 19.64
CA LYS A 65 15.48 0.85 18.97
C LYS A 65 16.94 0.37 18.99
N ALA A 66 17.19 -0.74 18.30
CA ALA A 66 18.53 -1.29 18.14
C ALA A 66 19.32 -0.52 17.07
N PRO A 67 20.66 -0.56 17.09
CA PRO A 67 21.48 -0.02 16.01
C PRO A 67 21.04 -0.54 14.66
N LEU A 68 21.13 0.31 13.63
CA LEU A 68 20.78 -0.07 12.25
C LEU A 68 21.84 -0.96 11.60
N ASN A 69 23.11 -0.83 12.03
CA ASN A 69 24.24 -1.52 11.40
C ASN A 69 24.22 -1.41 9.88
N VAL A 70 24.09 -0.17 9.39
CA VAL A 70 23.91 0.16 7.98
C VAL A 70 25.07 -0.36 7.15
N GLN A 71 24.74 -0.96 6.01
CA GLN A 71 25.70 -1.33 4.96
C GLN A 71 25.23 -0.70 3.64
N GLU A 72 25.92 0.32 3.22
CA GLU A 72 25.71 0.93 1.92
C GLU A 72 26.27 0.00 0.84
N GLN A 73 25.43 -0.32 -0.15
CA GLN A 73 25.79 -1.22 -1.25
C GLN A 73 25.96 -0.43 -2.55
N GLY A 74 25.72 0.89 -2.50
CA GLY A 74 26.01 1.82 -3.55
C GLY A 74 24.98 1.87 -4.67
N LEU A 75 25.41 2.41 -5.79
CA LEU A 75 24.60 2.62 -6.99
C LEU A 75 24.24 1.28 -7.64
N VAL A 76 22.95 1.06 -7.88
CA VAL A 76 22.39 -0.11 -8.58
C VAL A 76 22.25 0.21 -10.07
N GLN A 77 21.57 1.33 -10.35
CA GLN A 77 21.38 1.83 -11.71
C GLN A 77 21.14 3.34 -11.70
N GLU A 78 21.30 3.93 -12.86
CA GLU A 78 21.11 5.35 -13.06
C GLU A 78 20.47 5.60 -14.42
N THR A 79 19.53 6.55 -14.43
CA THR A 79 18.88 7.06 -15.64
C THR A 79 19.16 8.56 -15.82
N VAL A 80 18.58 9.18 -16.83
CA VAL A 80 18.64 10.64 -16.99
C VAL A 80 17.93 11.37 -15.85
N ASP A 81 16.86 10.81 -15.31
CA ASP A 81 15.93 11.45 -14.36
C ASP A 81 16.23 11.12 -12.90
N TRP A 82 16.73 9.91 -12.60
CA TRP A 82 16.94 9.43 -11.24
C TRP A 82 18.11 8.44 -11.14
N ARG A 83 18.57 8.20 -9.93
CA ARG A 83 19.50 7.12 -9.59
C ARG A 83 18.87 6.22 -8.50
N GLU A 84 19.19 4.93 -8.54
CA GLU A 84 18.80 3.93 -7.57
C GLU A 84 20.01 3.51 -6.75
N GLU A 85 19.91 3.68 -5.45
CA GLU A 85 20.92 3.25 -4.48
C GLU A 85 20.35 2.12 -3.63
N ARG A 86 21.22 1.19 -3.27
CA ARG A 86 20.87 0.05 -2.42
C ARG A 86 21.56 0.15 -1.08
N VAL A 87 20.80 -0.08 -0.02
CA VAL A 87 21.30 -0.13 1.35
C VAL A 87 20.69 -1.33 2.06
N SER A 88 21.38 -1.88 3.04
CA SER A 88 20.81 -2.86 3.97
C SER A 88 21.09 -2.48 5.41
N PHE A 89 20.18 -2.87 6.29
CA PHE A 89 20.27 -2.63 7.73
C PHE A 89 19.47 -3.67 8.52
N ASP A 90 19.70 -3.72 9.84
CA ASP A 90 19.03 -4.68 10.70
C ASP A 90 17.56 -4.30 10.91
N THR A 91 16.66 -5.29 10.78
CA THR A 91 15.21 -5.12 10.95
C THR A 91 14.83 -4.79 12.40
N GLY A 92 15.68 -5.15 13.38
CA GLY A 92 15.38 -5.04 14.79
C GLY A 92 14.54 -6.20 15.34
N TYR A 93 14.26 -7.22 14.55
CA TYR A 93 13.60 -8.46 14.96
C TYR A 93 14.28 -9.68 14.35
N ARG A 94 14.17 -10.83 14.97
CA ARG A 94 14.73 -12.14 14.57
C ARG A 94 16.22 -12.15 14.17
N GLY A 95 16.96 -11.06 14.39
CA GLY A 95 18.36 -10.95 13.95
C GLY A 95 18.54 -10.88 12.43
N GLU A 96 17.50 -10.47 11.72
CA GLU A 96 17.46 -10.38 10.26
C GLU A 96 17.93 -9.01 9.76
N ARG A 97 18.30 -8.98 8.49
CA ARG A 97 18.62 -7.77 7.75
C ARG A 97 17.63 -7.58 6.61
N MET A 98 17.30 -6.33 6.34
CA MET A 98 16.48 -5.98 5.20
C MET A 98 17.27 -5.14 4.19
N THR A 99 16.88 -5.24 2.94
CA THR A 99 17.33 -4.38 1.85
C THR A 99 16.31 -3.26 1.64
N THR A 100 16.81 -2.07 1.34
CA THR A 100 15.99 -0.92 0.97
C THR A 100 16.61 -0.25 -0.26
N TYR A 101 15.77 0.10 -1.22
CA TYR A 101 16.17 0.86 -2.40
C TYR A 101 15.75 2.31 -2.24
N LEU A 102 16.67 3.22 -2.56
CA LEU A 102 16.43 4.65 -2.59
C LEU A 102 16.46 5.11 -4.05
N PHE A 103 15.35 5.61 -4.53
CA PHE A 103 15.25 6.27 -5.82
C PHE A 103 15.36 7.77 -5.59
N LEU A 104 16.45 8.36 -6.05
CA LEU A 104 16.80 9.76 -5.82
C LEU A 104 16.71 10.55 -7.11
N PRO A 105 15.89 11.61 -7.19
CA PRO A 105 15.74 12.41 -8.39
C PRO A 105 17.02 13.19 -8.69
N LYS A 106 17.29 13.44 -9.98
CA LYS A 106 18.47 14.20 -10.45
C LYS A 106 18.17 15.64 -10.86
N ASN A 107 16.91 15.97 -10.99
CA ASN A 107 16.43 17.29 -11.44
C ASN A 107 16.34 18.32 -10.31
N VAL A 108 16.60 17.95 -9.07
CA VAL A 108 16.58 18.82 -7.89
C VAL A 108 17.76 18.50 -6.97
N LYS A 109 18.06 19.41 -6.06
CA LYS A 109 19.11 19.22 -5.03
C LYS A 109 18.49 18.75 -3.71
N PRO A 110 19.22 17.94 -2.91
CA PRO A 110 18.77 17.57 -1.57
C PRO A 110 18.67 18.83 -0.66
N PRO A 111 17.94 18.75 0.47
CA PRO A 111 17.28 17.54 0.98
C PRO A 111 15.95 17.24 0.28
N TYR A 112 15.72 15.95 0.01
CA TYR A 112 14.56 15.47 -0.76
C TYR A 112 13.32 15.28 0.11
N GLN A 113 12.17 15.78 -0.33
CA GLN A 113 10.87 15.25 0.10
C GLN A 113 10.78 13.79 -0.32
N THR A 114 10.35 12.89 0.59
CA THR A 114 10.48 11.47 0.32
C THR A 114 9.16 10.72 0.55
N VAL A 115 8.86 9.79 -0.35
CA VAL A 115 7.70 8.91 -0.28
C VAL A 115 8.15 7.50 0.09
N LEU A 116 7.62 6.97 1.20
CA LEU A 116 7.76 5.56 1.58
C LEU A 116 6.75 4.75 0.77
N PHE A 117 7.25 3.86 -0.06
CA PHE A 117 6.43 3.03 -0.95
C PHE A 117 6.18 1.64 -0.36
N PHE A 118 4.93 1.15 -0.51
CA PHE A 118 4.57 -0.22 -0.20
C PHE A 118 3.84 -0.85 -1.40
N PRO A 119 4.35 -1.98 -1.94
CA PRO A 119 3.83 -2.59 -3.16
C PRO A 119 2.48 -3.29 -2.99
N SER A 120 1.93 -3.73 -4.12
CA SER A 120 0.76 -4.60 -4.17
C SER A 120 1.12 -6.06 -3.87
N ALA A 121 0.11 -6.91 -3.59
CA ALA A 121 0.28 -8.35 -3.45
C ALA A 121 0.79 -9.05 -4.73
N ARG A 122 0.79 -8.37 -5.87
CA ARG A 122 1.36 -8.90 -7.12
C ARG A 122 2.80 -9.38 -6.95
N VAL A 123 3.55 -8.71 -6.09
CA VAL A 123 4.96 -9.06 -5.79
C VAL A 123 5.11 -10.42 -5.13
N GLU A 124 4.06 -10.95 -4.49
CA GLU A 124 4.04 -12.31 -3.92
C GLU A 124 4.10 -13.39 -5.00
N PHE A 125 3.77 -13.06 -6.24
CA PHE A 125 3.74 -13.98 -7.38
C PHE A 125 4.95 -13.84 -8.30
N LEU A 126 5.80 -12.86 -8.07
CA LEU A 126 7.00 -12.65 -8.89
C LEU A 126 8.17 -13.52 -8.40
N PRO A 127 9.03 -14.02 -9.31
CA PRO A 127 10.24 -14.76 -8.91
C PRO A 127 11.11 -13.90 -7.99
N GLY A 128 11.55 -14.55 -6.90
CA GLY A 128 12.18 -13.84 -5.78
C GLY A 128 13.64 -13.53 -5.99
N ASN A 129 14.05 -12.81 -7.00
CA ASN A 129 15.37 -12.16 -6.99
C ASN A 129 15.57 -11.35 -8.24
N ASP A 130 15.93 -10.19 -8.12
CA ASP A 130 16.76 -9.39 -8.99
C ASP A 130 16.29 -7.95 -9.18
N GLY A 131 17.03 -7.17 -9.91
CA GLY A 131 16.77 -5.78 -10.25
C GLY A 131 15.46 -5.51 -11.03
N GLY A 132 14.65 -6.53 -11.35
CA GLY A 132 13.37 -6.37 -12.05
C GLY A 132 12.19 -5.97 -11.16
N ARG A 133 12.30 -6.15 -9.86
CA ARG A 133 11.24 -5.93 -8.87
C ARG A 133 10.70 -4.52 -8.84
N ALA A 134 11.56 -3.55 -8.68
CA ALA A 134 11.16 -2.15 -8.61
C ALA A 134 10.67 -1.63 -9.98
N LEU A 135 11.16 -2.20 -11.08
CA LEU A 135 10.72 -1.84 -12.43
C LEU A 135 9.25 -2.22 -12.67
N GLY A 136 8.78 -3.32 -12.08
CA GLY A 136 7.37 -3.70 -12.16
C GLY A 136 6.42 -2.73 -11.44
N ASP A 137 6.92 -2.03 -10.41
CA ASP A 137 6.15 -1.07 -9.62
C ASP A 137 6.41 0.39 -10.00
N MET A 138 7.39 0.66 -10.88
CA MET A 138 7.75 2.03 -11.30
C MET A 138 6.56 2.83 -11.82
N GLN A 139 5.59 2.19 -12.46
CA GLN A 139 4.38 2.85 -12.95
C GLN A 139 3.58 3.57 -11.85
N PHE A 140 3.74 3.19 -10.58
CA PHE A 140 3.06 3.82 -9.45
C PHE A 140 3.82 5.00 -8.86
N PHE A 141 5.10 5.20 -9.20
CA PHE A 141 5.89 6.26 -8.57
C PHE A 141 6.94 6.98 -9.47
N ASP A 142 7.17 6.57 -10.72
CA ASP A 142 8.14 7.25 -11.60
C ASP A 142 7.84 8.73 -11.80
N TYR A 143 6.56 9.11 -11.88
CA TYR A 143 6.12 10.51 -11.96
C TYR A 143 6.41 11.29 -10.68
N ILE A 144 6.49 10.61 -9.52
CA ILE A 144 6.90 11.21 -8.25
C ILE A 144 8.39 11.58 -8.33
N LEU A 145 9.23 10.69 -8.88
CA LEU A 145 10.65 10.97 -9.12
C LEU A 145 10.83 12.13 -10.10
N GLN A 146 10.07 12.14 -11.19
CA GLN A 146 10.08 13.24 -12.18
C GLN A 146 9.66 14.57 -11.57
N SER A 147 8.80 14.55 -10.55
CA SER A 147 8.41 15.76 -9.81
C SER A 147 9.49 16.29 -8.86
N GLY A 148 10.62 15.61 -8.74
CA GLY A 148 11.74 15.97 -7.87
C GLY A 148 11.64 15.43 -6.43
N ARG A 149 10.79 14.43 -6.19
CA ARG A 149 10.69 13.76 -4.88
C ARG A 149 11.38 12.41 -4.91
N ALA A 150 12.02 12.06 -3.81
CA ALA A 150 12.62 10.73 -3.64
C ALA A 150 11.55 9.69 -3.29
N VAL A 151 11.85 8.42 -3.62
CA VAL A 151 11.06 7.28 -3.18
C VAL A 151 11.98 6.31 -2.45
N VAL A 152 11.57 5.87 -1.28
CA VAL A 152 12.21 4.79 -0.55
C VAL A 152 11.35 3.53 -0.65
N TYR A 153 11.96 2.45 -1.08
CA TYR A 153 11.31 1.18 -1.34
C TYR A 153 11.97 0.06 -0.50
N PRO A 154 11.45 -0.19 0.71
CA PRO A 154 11.89 -1.32 1.52
C PRO A 154 11.48 -2.64 0.90
N ILE A 155 12.33 -3.64 1.00
CA ILE A 155 11.95 -5.03 0.71
C ILE A 155 11.39 -5.61 1.99
N TYR A 156 10.08 -5.58 2.08
CA TYR A 156 9.34 -6.02 3.26
C TYR A 156 9.43 -7.53 3.47
N GLU A 157 9.16 -7.97 4.71
CA GLU A 157 9.16 -9.38 5.07
C GLU A 157 8.27 -10.21 4.13
N ASP A 158 8.76 -11.39 3.76
CA ASP A 158 8.14 -12.35 2.84
C ASP A 158 7.84 -11.80 1.42
N LEU A 159 8.49 -10.71 1.01
CA LEU A 159 8.43 -10.18 -0.34
C LEU A 159 9.77 -10.30 -1.05
N TYR A 160 9.75 -10.52 -2.37
CA TYR A 160 10.93 -10.59 -3.25
C TYR A 160 12.05 -11.48 -2.71
N GLU A 161 13.26 -10.94 -2.48
CA GLU A 161 14.42 -11.67 -1.98
C GLU A 161 14.31 -12.12 -0.52
N ARG A 162 13.35 -11.58 0.24
CA ARG A 162 13.06 -12.02 1.62
C ARG A 162 11.96 -13.08 1.69
N ARG A 163 11.50 -13.55 0.54
CA ARG A 163 10.44 -14.57 0.49
C ARG A 163 10.95 -15.92 1.03
N VAL A 164 10.32 -16.40 2.09
CA VAL A 164 10.60 -17.68 2.71
C VAL A 164 9.53 -18.71 2.34
N LYS A 165 8.27 -18.30 2.16
CA LYS A 165 7.16 -19.20 1.89
C LYS A 165 6.19 -18.58 0.88
N PHE A 166 5.68 -19.43 -0.01
CA PHE A 166 4.61 -19.08 -0.91
C PHE A 166 3.28 -19.55 -0.31
N SER A 167 2.64 -18.71 0.48
CA SER A 167 1.23 -18.89 0.85
C SER A 167 0.69 -17.59 1.43
N MET A 168 -0.50 -17.20 0.98
CA MET A 168 -1.24 -16.10 1.61
C MET A 168 -1.45 -16.46 3.09
N PRO A 169 -0.87 -15.74 4.03
CA PRO A 169 -1.01 -16.06 5.44
C PRO A 169 -2.45 -15.78 5.90
N GLY A 170 -2.97 -16.65 6.74
CA GLY A 170 -4.27 -16.49 7.39
C GLY A 170 -4.15 -16.43 8.91
N GLY A 171 -5.18 -15.93 9.58
CA GLY A 171 -5.23 -15.91 11.04
C GLY A 171 -4.04 -15.17 11.68
N SER A 172 -3.42 -15.79 12.69
CA SER A 172 -2.31 -15.18 13.44
C SER A 172 -1.07 -14.90 12.60
N GLN A 173 -0.81 -15.67 11.55
CA GLN A 173 0.31 -15.44 10.64
C GLN A 173 0.17 -14.10 9.89
N LYS A 174 -1.06 -13.70 9.57
CA LYS A 174 -1.31 -12.39 8.93
C LYS A 174 -0.97 -11.24 9.86
N ILE A 175 -1.27 -11.36 11.16
CA ILE A 175 -0.90 -10.32 12.15
C ILE A 175 0.62 -10.25 12.28
N GLU A 176 1.29 -11.39 12.39
CA GLU A 176 2.74 -11.44 12.47
C GLU A 176 3.38 -10.74 11.28
N LEU A 177 2.93 -11.05 10.06
CA LEU A 177 3.43 -10.44 8.85
C LEU A 177 3.15 -8.93 8.78
N THR A 178 1.94 -8.48 9.11
CA THR A 178 1.61 -7.04 9.15
C THR A 178 2.45 -6.31 10.21
N THR A 179 2.72 -6.98 11.33
CA THR A 179 3.61 -6.46 12.39
C THR A 179 5.04 -6.28 11.87
N ASP A 180 5.57 -7.26 11.14
CA ASP A 180 6.91 -7.19 10.57
C ASP A 180 6.99 -6.12 9.47
N TRP A 181 5.98 -5.99 8.63
CA TRP A 181 5.89 -4.89 7.65
C TRP A 181 5.91 -3.51 8.29
N TYR A 182 5.19 -3.35 9.41
CA TYR A 182 5.26 -2.09 10.17
C TYR A 182 6.67 -1.82 10.70
N LYS A 183 7.36 -2.85 11.24
CA LYS A 183 8.73 -2.73 11.71
C LYS A 183 9.68 -2.39 10.58
N ASP A 184 9.58 -3.06 9.43
CA ASP A 184 10.37 -2.77 8.24
C ASP A 184 10.19 -1.33 7.75
N ALA A 185 8.94 -0.87 7.66
CA ALA A 185 8.62 0.52 7.34
C ALA A 185 9.24 1.49 8.36
N SER A 186 9.10 1.19 9.66
CA SER A 186 9.64 2.02 10.75
C SER A 186 11.16 2.08 10.73
N ARG A 187 11.84 0.94 10.49
CA ARG A 187 13.31 0.89 10.39
C ARG A 187 13.81 1.63 9.17
N SER A 188 13.07 1.60 8.06
CA SER A 188 13.40 2.41 6.89
C SER A 188 13.31 3.91 7.19
N LEU A 189 12.30 4.35 7.93
CA LEU A 189 12.26 5.73 8.38
C LEU A 189 13.36 6.06 9.39
N ASP A 190 13.74 5.10 10.27
CA ASP A 190 14.90 5.29 11.19
C ASP A 190 16.20 5.50 10.39
N TYR A 191 16.38 4.74 9.31
CA TYR A 191 17.51 4.96 8.39
C TYR A 191 17.44 6.34 7.73
N LEU A 192 16.29 6.72 7.17
CA LEU A 192 16.12 8.05 6.55
C LEU A 192 16.43 9.18 7.53
N ALA A 193 16.12 9.01 8.83
CA ALA A 193 16.42 10.01 9.87
C ALA A 193 17.92 10.24 10.06
N THR A 194 18.77 9.31 9.63
CA THR A 194 20.25 9.48 9.67
C THR A 194 20.79 10.15 8.41
N GLN A 195 19.99 10.32 7.35
CA GLN A 195 20.44 10.83 6.06
C GLN A 195 20.25 12.34 5.96
N GLN A 196 21.34 13.06 5.68
CA GLN A 196 21.32 14.53 5.51
C GLN A 196 20.60 14.97 4.22
N ASP A 197 20.54 14.08 3.23
CA ASP A 197 19.92 14.34 1.94
C ASP A 197 18.40 14.15 1.96
N ILE A 198 17.82 13.75 3.09
CA ILE A 198 16.38 13.53 3.26
C ILE A 198 15.76 14.60 4.15
N ASP A 199 14.68 15.22 3.67
CA ASP A 199 13.87 16.12 4.47
C ASP A 199 12.89 15.30 5.34
N ASN A 200 13.34 14.96 6.55
CA ASN A 200 12.55 14.18 7.51
C ASN A 200 11.28 14.89 8.01
N GLY A 201 11.14 16.19 7.75
CA GLY A 201 9.92 16.95 8.00
C GLY A 201 8.88 16.83 6.87
N ARG A 202 9.21 16.18 5.74
CA ARG A 202 8.38 16.09 4.54
C ARG A 202 8.34 14.67 3.98
N LEU A 203 7.89 13.74 4.83
CA LEU A 203 7.70 12.33 4.47
C LEU A 203 6.22 12.03 4.20
N ALA A 204 5.95 11.24 3.17
CA ALA A 204 4.64 10.70 2.84
C ALA A 204 4.70 9.19 2.70
N TYR A 205 3.55 8.54 2.76
CA TYR A 205 3.36 7.13 2.47
C TYR A 205 2.57 6.97 1.18
N LEU A 206 2.94 6.00 0.36
CA LEU A 206 2.15 5.55 -0.79
C LEU A 206 2.09 4.03 -0.79
N GLY A 207 0.90 3.49 -0.64
CA GLY A 207 0.63 2.06 -0.72
C GLY A 207 -0.24 1.72 -1.92
N VAL A 208 -0.05 0.52 -2.48
CA VAL A 208 -0.84 0.02 -3.60
C VAL A 208 -1.52 -1.28 -3.20
N SER A 209 -2.84 -1.41 -3.38
CA SER A 209 -3.62 -2.64 -3.14
C SER A 209 -3.39 -3.17 -1.71
N MET A 210 -2.63 -4.24 -1.55
CA MET A 210 -2.20 -4.77 -0.25
C MET A 210 -1.51 -3.69 0.59
N GLY A 211 -0.57 -2.95 -0.01
CA GLY A 211 0.10 -1.83 0.65
C GLY A 211 -0.82 -0.68 1.05
N SER A 212 -2.00 -0.56 0.43
CA SER A 212 -3.04 0.38 0.87
C SER A 212 -3.86 -0.21 2.01
N ALA A 213 -4.31 -1.44 1.90
CA ALA A 213 -5.17 -2.08 2.89
C ALA A 213 -4.46 -2.26 4.24
N ASP A 214 -3.25 -2.82 4.25
CA ASP A 214 -2.40 -2.94 5.44
C ASP A 214 -1.74 -1.60 5.82
N GLY A 215 -1.57 -0.71 4.84
CA GLY A 215 -1.06 0.65 5.02
C GLY A 215 -1.88 1.50 5.99
N VAL A 216 -3.16 1.21 6.17
CA VAL A 216 -4.00 1.88 7.17
C VAL A 216 -3.44 1.66 8.58
N ILE A 217 -3.07 0.42 8.92
CA ILE A 217 -2.46 0.08 10.21
C ILE A 217 -1.09 0.77 10.33
N ILE A 218 -0.24 0.54 9.33
CA ILE A 218 1.15 1.03 9.29
C ILE A 218 1.17 2.55 9.45
N THR A 219 0.39 3.28 8.66
CA THR A 219 0.41 4.75 8.66
C THR A 219 -0.24 5.34 9.91
N THR A 220 -1.27 4.69 10.48
CA THR A 220 -1.86 5.14 11.75
C THR A 220 -0.85 5.05 12.88
N LEU A 221 -0.08 3.96 12.95
CA LEU A 221 0.93 3.75 13.99
C LEU A 221 2.13 4.69 13.85
N MET A 222 2.51 5.08 12.63
CA MET A 222 3.64 6.00 12.39
C MET A 222 3.21 7.41 11.97
N GLN A 223 1.96 7.79 12.22
CA GLN A 223 1.42 9.06 11.74
C GLN A 223 2.19 10.30 12.19
N ASP A 224 2.91 10.26 13.32
CA ASP A 224 3.73 11.37 13.78
C ASP A 224 4.97 11.60 12.91
N ARG A 225 5.40 10.60 12.17
CA ARG A 225 6.55 10.66 11.24
C ARG A 225 6.15 11.07 9.83
N LEU A 226 4.86 10.99 9.48
CA LEU A 226 4.35 11.25 8.13
C LEU A 226 3.53 12.54 8.07
N LYS A 227 3.58 13.23 6.95
CA LYS A 227 2.70 14.37 6.66
C LYS A 227 1.37 13.94 6.06
N THR A 228 1.37 12.89 5.26
CA THR A 228 0.19 12.37 4.56
C THR A 228 0.36 10.92 4.16
N ALA A 229 -0.75 10.23 3.88
CA ALA A 229 -0.78 8.92 3.28
C ALA A 229 -1.61 8.93 1.98
N ILE A 230 -1.17 8.12 1.01
CA ILE A 230 -1.83 7.92 -0.27
C ILE A 230 -2.10 6.42 -0.42
N PHE A 231 -3.35 6.06 -0.63
CA PHE A 231 -3.82 4.69 -0.79
C PHE A 231 -4.37 4.50 -2.21
N LEU A 232 -3.65 3.74 -3.03
CA LEU A 232 -4.03 3.39 -4.39
C LEU A 232 -4.64 1.99 -4.40
N ASP A 233 -5.79 1.82 -5.04
CA ASP A 233 -6.47 0.52 -5.22
C ASP A 233 -6.68 -0.24 -3.90
N GLY A 234 -6.99 0.46 -2.80
CA GLY A 234 -7.13 -0.12 -1.48
C GLY A 234 -8.54 -0.05 -0.94
N GLY A 235 -8.75 -0.79 0.15
CA GLY A 235 -10.01 -0.85 0.87
C GLY A 235 -9.90 -1.81 2.03
N TYR A 236 -11.01 -2.06 2.74
CA TYR A 236 -11.03 -3.09 3.78
C TYR A 236 -11.09 -4.48 3.17
N PHE A 237 -10.36 -5.42 3.75
CA PHE A 237 -10.62 -6.84 3.51
C PHE A 237 -12.00 -7.21 4.07
N LEU A 238 -12.77 -8.00 3.31
CA LEU A 238 -14.14 -8.37 3.69
C LEU A 238 -14.17 -9.45 4.77
N ASP A 239 -13.18 -10.32 4.79
CA ASP A 239 -13.02 -11.30 5.87
C ASP A 239 -12.44 -10.59 7.11
N PRO A 240 -13.09 -10.74 8.29
CA PRO A 240 -12.61 -10.08 9.49
C PRO A 240 -11.23 -10.64 9.88
N PRO A 241 -10.20 -9.79 9.96
CA PRO A 241 -8.90 -10.21 10.43
C PRO A 241 -8.95 -10.48 11.94
N PRO A 242 -7.94 -11.18 12.48
CA PRO A 242 -7.84 -11.36 13.93
C PRO A 242 -7.69 -10.03 14.69
N PRO A 243 -8.05 -10.00 15.99
CA PRO A 243 -7.87 -8.83 16.84
C PRO A 243 -6.43 -8.27 16.80
N GLY A 244 -6.30 -6.95 16.71
CA GLY A 244 -5.01 -6.27 16.55
C GLY A 244 -4.49 -6.20 15.11
N GLY A 245 -5.11 -6.91 14.15
CA GLY A 245 -4.82 -6.83 12.72
C GLY A 245 -5.95 -6.23 11.91
N ASP A 246 -7.02 -5.73 12.54
CA ASP A 246 -8.16 -5.13 11.86
C ASP A 246 -7.90 -3.65 11.54
N ALA A 247 -7.71 -3.33 10.27
CA ALA A 247 -7.50 -1.96 9.82
C ALA A 247 -8.63 -1.01 10.24
N ALA A 248 -9.85 -1.52 10.51
CA ALA A 248 -10.97 -0.70 10.96
C ALA A 248 -10.75 -0.10 12.36
N ASP A 249 -10.06 -0.81 13.26
CA ASP A 249 -9.67 -0.28 14.57
C ASP A 249 -8.66 0.87 14.47
N PHE A 250 -7.82 0.83 13.45
CA PHE A 250 -6.78 1.83 13.21
C PHE A 250 -7.31 3.03 12.42
N ALA A 251 -8.14 2.80 11.41
CA ALA A 251 -8.66 3.86 10.54
C ALA A 251 -9.33 4.99 11.32
N VAL A 252 -10.13 4.68 12.34
CA VAL A 252 -10.82 5.69 13.18
C VAL A 252 -9.86 6.56 13.98
N ARG A 253 -8.60 6.13 14.12
CA ARG A 253 -7.54 6.83 14.84
C ARG A 253 -6.52 7.52 13.94
N MET A 254 -6.66 7.37 12.62
CA MET A 254 -5.87 8.11 11.65
C MET A 254 -6.26 9.60 11.70
N LYS A 255 -5.29 10.48 11.90
CA LYS A 255 -5.49 11.94 11.98
C LYS A 255 -4.78 12.72 10.87
N LYS A 256 -3.87 12.05 10.15
CA LYS A 256 -3.14 12.69 9.05
C LYS A 256 -3.97 12.75 7.77
N PRO A 257 -3.66 13.67 6.87
CA PRO A 257 -4.31 13.75 5.56
C PRO A 257 -4.20 12.45 4.78
N VAL A 258 -5.32 12.02 4.16
CA VAL A 258 -5.40 10.78 3.38
C VAL A 258 -6.03 11.03 2.01
N LEU A 259 -5.31 10.64 0.96
CA LEU A 259 -5.84 10.51 -0.40
C LEU A 259 -6.10 9.04 -0.68
N MET A 260 -7.30 8.70 -1.11
CA MET A 260 -7.63 7.41 -1.71
C MET A 260 -7.89 7.61 -3.20
N VAL A 261 -7.25 6.81 -4.05
CA VAL A 261 -7.51 6.75 -5.50
C VAL A 261 -7.79 5.31 -5.87
N ASN A 262 -8.98 5.04 -6.37
CA ASN A 262 -9.46 3.70 -6.60
C ASN A 262 -10.16 3.56 -7.95
N GLY A 263 -10.17 2.33 -8.48
CA GLY A 263 -11.01 1.96 -9.60
C GLY A 263 -12.49 1.85 -9.19
N ARG A 264 -13.38 2.42 -10.02
CA ARG A 264 -14.83 2.29 -9.85
C ARG A 264 -15.31 0.85 -10.05
N TYR A 265 -14.62 0.12 -10.90
CA TYR A 265 -14.96 -1.26 -11.28
C TYR A 265 -14.07 -2.30 -10.60
N ASP A 266 -13.45 -1.91 -9.48
CA ASP A 266 -12.60 -2.78 -8.70
C ASP A 266 -13.43 -3.89 -8.02
N TYR A 267 -13.13 -5.15 -8.36
CA TYR A 267 -13.74 -6.33 -7.74
C TYR A 267 -12.99 -6.83 -6.51
N THR A 268 -11.74 -6.45 -6.34
CA THR A 268 -10.92 -6.81 -5.17
C THR A 268 -11.39 -6.00 -3.97
N PHE A 269 -11.48 -4.69 -4.15
CA PHE A 269 -12.01 -3.77 -3.15
C PHE A 269 -13.20 -3.01 -3.76
N SER A 270 -14.41 -3.57 -3.64
CA SER A 270 -15.61 -2.93 -4.19
C SER A 270 -15.86 -1.56 -3.55
N VAL A 271 -16.44 -0.65 -4.33
CA VAL A 271 -16.75 0.71 -3.86
C VAL A 271 -17.64 0.68 -2.63
N GLU A 272 -18.69 -0.17 -2.64
CA GLU A 272 -19.70 -0.23 -1.61
C GLU A 272 -19.22 -0.91 -0.33
N ASP A 273 -18.50 -2.03 -0.46
CA ASP A 273 -18.24 -2.93 0.67
C ASP A 273 -16.85 -2.71 1.27
N ALA A 274 -15.90 -2.10 0.54
CA ALA A 274 -14.51 -1.98 0.95
C ALA A 274 -13.99 -0.52 0.95
N GLN A 275 -14.14 0.19 -0.18
CA GLN A 275 -13.55 1.53 -0.34
C GLN A 275 -14.32 2.58 0.47
N ASN A 276 -15.64 2.70 0.27
CA ASN A 276 -16.48 3.66 0.98
C ASN A 276 -16.51 3.45 2.49
N PRO A 277 -16.59 2.20 3.01
CA PRO A 277 -16.46 1.96 4.44
C PRO A 277 -15.13 2.47 5.00
N LEU A 278 -14.00 2.17 4.35
CA LEU A 278 -12.71 2.68 4.79
C LEU A 278 -12.70 4.22 4.82
N PHE A 279 -13.08 4.86 3.72
CA PHE A 279 -13.07 6.33 3.62
C PHE A 279 -13.91 7.00 4.70
N ARG A 280 -15.12 6.47 4.97
CA ARG A 280 -16.01 7.00 6.01
C ARG A 280 -15.45 6.82 7.41
N MET A 281 -14.76 5.71 7.68
CA MET A 281 -14.23 5.40 9.01
C MET A 281 -12.89 6.09 9.30
N LEU A 282 -12.19 6.65 8.31
CA LEU A 282 -10.99 7.43 8.57
C LEU A 282 -11.28 8.57 9.54
N GLY A 283 -10.59 8.58 10.69
CA GLY A 283 -10.66 9.64 11.69
C GLY A 283 -9.99 10.95 11.26
N THR A 284 -9.46 11.00 10.05
CA THR A 284 -8.95 12.19 9.35
C THR A 284 -10.06 13.22 9.21
N PRO A 285 -9.82 14.52 9.50
CA PRO A 285 -10.79 15.58 9.25
C PRO A 285 -11.27 15.59 7.79
N GLU A 286 -12.56 15.91 7.56
CA GLU A 286 -13.16 15.86 6.23
C GLU A 286 -12.43 16.74 5.20
N ALA A 287 -11.90 17.90 5.62
CA ALA A 287 -11.11 18.80 4.77
C ALA A 287 -9.74 18.23 4.35
N ASP A 288 -9.29 17.20 5.04
CA ASP A 288 -7.96 16.58 4.89
C ASP A 288 -8.04 15.14 4.38
N LYS A 289 -9.21 14.70 3.90
CA LYS A 289 -9.32 13.41 3.20
C LYS A 289 -10.03 13.58 1.85
N LYS A 290 -9.62 12.78 0.88
CA LYS A 290 -10.21 12.78 -0.47
C LYS A 290 -10.28 11.36 -1.00
N HIS A 291 -11.43 11.00 -1.58
CA HIS A 291 -11.60 9.75 -2.33
C HIS A 291 -11.88 10.07 -3.78
N VAL A 292 -11.05 9.55 -4.67
CA VAL A 292 -11.14 9.71 -6.12
C VAL A 292 -11.46 8.37 -6.74
N LEU A 293 -12.54 8.30 -7.51
CA LEU A 293 -12.89 7.12 -8.30
C LEU A 293 -12.52 7.37 -9.77
N LEU A 294 -11.65 6.52 -10.28
CA LEU A 294 -11.29 6.46 -11.69
C LEU A 294 -12.20 5.44 -12.41
N GLU A 295 -12.38 5.59 -13.70
CA GLU A 295 -13.17 4.65 -14.51
C GLU A 295 -12.31 3.43 -14.91
N THR A 296 -11.66 2.82 -13.93
CA THR A 296 -10.73 1.70 -14.09
C THR A 296 -11.16 0.50 -13.25
N PRO A 297 -10.65 -0.71 -13.53
CA PRO A 297 -10.73 -1.87 -12.63
C PRO A 297 -9.76 -1.73 -11.45
N HIS A 298 -9.19 -2.84 -10.96
CA HIS A 298 -8.20 -2.88 -9.88
C HIS A 298 -6.79 -2.48 -10.37
N ASP A 299 -6.69 -1.48 -11.23
CA ASP A 299 -5.42 -0.86 -11.64
C ASP A 299 -5.67 0.61 -12.03
N VAL A 300 -5.44 1.51 -11.10
CA VAL A 300 -5.60 2.96 -11.34
C VAL A 300 -4.61 3.51 -12.35
N THR A 301 -3.56 2.76 -12.72
CA THR A 301 -2.60 3.19 -13.74
C THR A 301 -3.18 3.19 -15.14
N GLU A 302 -4.33 2.56 -15.37
CA GLU A 302 -5.07 2.64 -16.64
C GLU A 302 -5.56 4.07 -16.95
N ASP A 303 -5.85 4.89 -15.93
CA ASP A 303 -6.06 6.34 -16.10
C ASP A 303 -4.88 7.13 -15.51
N ARG A 304 -3.69 6.85 -16.05
CA ARG A 304 -2.43 7.41 -15.57
C ARG A 304 -2.40 8.95 -15.51
N PRO A 305 -2.92 9.70 -16.51
CA PRO A 305 -2.88 11.16 -16.43
C PRO A 305 -3.64 11.71 -15.22
N ARG A 306 -4.80 11.13 -14.90
CA ARG A 306 -5.61 11.55 -13.76
C ARG A 306 -4.99 11.09 -12.44
N LEU A 307 -4.48 9.86 -12.38
CA LEU A 307 -3.72 9.36 -11.23
C LEU A 307 -2.57 10.31 -10.88
N MET A 308 -1.71 10.62 -11.85
CA MET A 308 -0.56 11.50 -11.66
C MET A 308 -0.99 12.88 -11.13
N LYS A 309 -2.02 13.47 -11.74
CA LYS A 309 -2.54 14.76 -11.31
C LYS A 309 -2.99 14.74 -9.84
N GLU A 310 -3.81 13.76 -9.46
CA GLU A 310 -4.37 13.67 -8.11
C GLU A 310 -3.28 13.46 -7.06
N VAL A 311 -2.32 12.59 -7.34
CA VAL A 311 -1.20 12.29 -6.41
C VAL A 311 -0.26 13.49 -6.29
N LEU A 312 0.12 14.12 -7.40
CA LEU A 312 1.07 15.25 -7.36
C LEU A 312 0.45 16.49 -6.72
N ASP A 313 -0.81 16.81 -7.03
CA ASP A 313 -1.53 17.92 -6.37
C ASP A 313 -1.65 17.69 -4.85
N TRP A 314 -1.85 16.43 -4.44
CA TRP A 314 -1.92 16.05 -3.03
C TRP A 314 -0.57 16.20 -2.33
N LEU A 315 0.49 15.70 -2.94
CA LEU A 315 1.85 15.85 -2.41
C LEU A 315 2.24 17.33 -2.32
N ASP A 316 1.92 18.14 -3.32
CA ASP A 316 2.16 19.59 -3.31
C ASP A 316 1.41 20.29 -2.17
N LYS A 317 0.18 19.86 -1.88
CA LYS A 317 -0.62 20.41 -0.79
C LYS A 317 -0.02 20.15 0.59
N TYR A 318 0.48 18.93 0.85
CA TYR A 318 0.87 18.52 2.20
C TYR A 318 2.39 18.45 2.43
N LEU A 319 3.19 18.24 1.42
CA LEU A 319 4.65 18.33 1.50
C LEU A 319 5.18 19.70 1.04
N GLY A 320 4.37 20.44 0.30
CA GLY A 320 4.80 21.65 -0.41
C GLY A 320 5.40 21.34 -1.78
N ARG A 321 5.42 22.36 -2.65
CA ARG A 321 6.04 22.24 -3.97
C ARG A 321 7.54 22.01 -3.86
N VAL A 322 8.04 21.17 -4.73
CA VAL A 322 9.49 21.02 -4.92
C VAL A 322 10.01 22.29 -5.61
N LYS A 323 11.16 22.80 -5.15
CA LYS A 323 11.78 24.04 -5.64
C LYS A 323 12.99 23.72 -6.51
#